data_3c9735664aa863ca33f31f9561b818c4
#
_entry.id   3c9735664aa863ca33f31f9561b818c4
#
_cell.length_a   1.000
_cell.length_b   1.000
_cell.length_c   1.000
_cell.angle_alpha   90.00
_cell.angle_beta   90.00
_cell.angle_gamma   90.00
#
_symmetry.space_group_name_H-M   'P 1'
#
loop_
_entity.id
_entity.type
_entity.pdbx_description
1 polymer ?
#
loop_
_entity_poly.entity_id
_entity_poly.type
_entity_poly.pdbx_seq_one_letter_code
_entity_poly.pdbx_strand_id
1 'polypeptide(L)'
;TSDMSVLEIGCGAGQFLRYLAHKEVQFFRGLDHDPALSEYVHTDVAGNFVVSDAFEYFANLGTADDYNRVVMFDVLEHFSVEDGASLISTIKSHLTSDGQIIIRVPNMSSPWGGQYQYGDLTHKAAYTPSSMRQLAGSLGLFCSAVYPQRRGSRSRSLLQNILQGALNKMLVDPPEIWSANFIAVLGIRKD
;
A
#
# COMPACT_ATOMS: atom_id res chain seq x y z
N THR A 1 -5.46 15.24 -7.70
CA THR A 1 -5.93 15.99 -8.88
C THR A 1 -6.32 15.01 -9.96
N SER A 2 -7.25 15.37 -10.84
CA SER A 2 -7.75 14.53 -11.94
C SER A 2 -6.65 14.05 -12.89
N ASP A 3 -5.57 14.82 -13.00
CA ASP A 3 -4.48 14.59 -13.97
C ASP A 3 -3.37 13.65 -13.47
N MET A 4 -3.58 13.00 -12.31
CA MET A 4 -2.59 12.06 -11.77
C MET A 4 -2.67 10.72 -12.49
N SER A 5 -1.51 10.13 -12.78
CA SER A 5 -1.38 8.74 -13.21
C SER A 5 -1.25 7.83 -12.00
N VAL A 6 -2.16 6.85 -11.86
CA VAL A 6 -2.24 5.95 -10.70
C VAL A 6 -2.17 4.50 -11.15
N LEU A 7 -1.31 3.71 -10.53
CA LEU A 7 -1.24 2.26 -10.68
C LEU A 7 -1.57 1.59 -9.34
N GLU A 8 -2.50 0.64 -9.35
CA GLU A 8 -2.73 -0.26 -8.21
C GLU A 8 -2.16 -1.65 -8.54
N ILE A 9 -1.29 -2.17 -7.68
CA ILE A 9 -0.77 -3.53 -7.76
C ILE A 9 -1.55 -4.38 -6.76
N GLY A 10 -2.04 -5.55 -7.18
CA GLY A 10 -2.93 -6.40 -6.39
C GLY A 10 -4.32 -5.77 -6.23
N CYS A 11 -4.91 -5.35 -7.34
CA CYS A 11 -6.17 -4.57 -7.30
C CYS A 11 -7.42 -5.43 -6.99
N GLY A 12 -7.29 -6.76 -6.92
CA GLY A 12 -8.40 -7.66 -6.67
C GLY A 12 -9.55 -7.42 -7.65
N ALA A 13 -10.78 -7.36 -7.15
CA ALA A 13 -11.96 -7.07 -7.97
C ALA A 13 -12.11 -5.58 -8.36
N GLY A 14 -11.07 -4.76 -8.25
CA GLY A 14 -11.03 -3.38 -8.74
C GLY A 14 -11.83 -2.38 -7.89
N GLN A 15 -11.98 -2.61 -6.59
CA GLN A 15 -12.74 -1.68 -5.73
C GLN A 15 -12.11 -0.29 -5.64
N PHE A 16 -10.77 -0.23 -5.58
CA PHE A 16 -10.07 1.06 -5.57
C PHE A 16 -10.08 1.70 -6.97
N LEU A 17 -10.04 0.92 -8.04
CA LEU A 17 -10.21 1.43 -9.41
C LEU A 17 -11.57 2.14 -9.56
N ARG A 18 -12.65 1.56 -9.02
CA ARG A 18 -13.97 2.23 -9.00
C ARG A 18 -13.95 3.52 -8.18
N TYR A 19 -13.24 3.54 -7.08
CA TYR A 19 -13.06 4.79 -6.32
C TYR A 19 -12.33 5.85 -7.15
N LEU A 20 -11.26 5.48 -7.87
CA LEU A 20 -10.53 6.40 -8.75
C LEU A 20 -11.43 6.93 -9.88
N ALA A 21 -12.20 6.07 -10.52
CA ALA A 21 -13.18 6.45 -11.54
C ALA A 21 -14.23 7.44 -10.97
N HIS A 22 -14.77 7.16 -9.78
CA HIS A 22 -15.71 8.06 -9.10
C HIS A 22 -15.07 9.41 -8.70
N LYS A 23 -13.76 9.44 -8.50
CA LYS A 23 -12.97 10.67 -8.25
C LYS A 23 -12.51 11.37 -9.54
N GLU A 24 -12.97 10.90 -10.68
CA GLU A 24 -12.65 11.46 -12.01
C GLU A 24 -11.13 11.50 -12.29
N VAL A 25 -10.38 10.53 -11.74
CA VAL A 25 -8.98 10.35 -12.10
C VAL A 25 -8.92 9.85 -13.53
N GLN A 26 -8.20 10.57 -14.41
CA GLN A 26 -8.22 10.29 -15.85
C GLN A 26 -7.33 9.09 -16.22
N PHE A 27 -6.20 8.94 -15.56
CA PHE A 27 -5.21 7.93 -15.88
C PHE A 27 -5.01 6.99 -14.67
N PHE A 28 -5.62 5.81 -14.75
CA PHE A 28 -5.41 4.79 -13.73
C PHE A 28 -5.45 3.39 -14.32
N ARG A 29 -4.75 2.47 -13.68
CA ARG A 29 -4.70 1.05 -14.04
C ARG A 29 -4.57 0.20 -12.78
N GLY A 30 -5.11 -0.99 -12.81
CA GLY A 30 -4.94 -1.99 -11.75
C GLY A 30 -4.41 -3.29 -12.32
N LEU A 31 -3.45 -3.88 -11.60
CA LEU A 31 -2.88 -5.16 -11.91
C LEU A 31 -3.34 -6.20 -10.89
N ASP A 32 -3.63 -7.39 -11.35
CA ASP A 32 -3.68 -8.57 -10.50
C ASP A 32 -3.16 -9.79 -11.27
N HIS A 33 -2.53 -10.71 -10.57
CA HIS A 33 -1.98 -11.92 -11.19
C HIS A 33 -3.03 -13.03 -11.37
N ASP A 34 -4.17 -12.95 -10.67
CA ASP A 34 -5.23 -13.96 -10.75
C ASP A 34 -6.21 -13.64 -11.89
N PRO A 35 -6.20 -14.43 -12.98
CA PRO A 35 -7.10 -14.22 -14.11
C PRO A 35 -8.58 -14.42 -13.77
N ALA A 36 -8.89 -15.19 -12.71
CA ALA A 36 -10.27 -15.41 -12.29
C ALA A 36 -10.95 -14.14 -11.80
N LEU A 37 -10.18 -13.17 -11.32
CA LEU A 37 -10.70 -11.88 -10.85
C LEU A 37 -11.34 -11.05 -11.97
N SER A 38 -10.97 -11.29 -13.23
CA SER A 38 -11.55 -10.60 -14.39
C SER A 38 -13.08 -10.67 -14.44
N GLU A 39 -13.65 -11.78 -13.95
CA GLU A 39 -15.11 -12.00 -13.90
C GLU A 39 -15.81 -11.16 -12.84
N TYR A 40 -15.07 -10.69 -11.84
CA TYR A 40 -15.58 -9.94 -10.69
C TYR A 40 -15.32 -8.42 -10.78
N VAL A 41 -14.48 -8.00 -11.71
CA VAL A 41 -14.22 -6.57 -11.93
C VAL A 41 -15.46 -5.91 -12.52
N HIS A 42 -15.87 -4.79 -11.92
CA HIS A 42 -17.04 -4.06 -12.39
C HIS A 42 -16.83 -3.50 -13.81
N THR A 43 -17.87 -3.55 -14.64
CA THR A 43 -17.82 -3.15 -16.06
C THR A 43 -17.29 -1.74 -16.28
N ASP A 44 -17.56 -0.81 -15.35
CA ASP A 44 -17.11 0.60 -15.45
C ASP A 44 -15.60 0.75 -15.44
N VAL A 45 -14.86 -0.22 -14.91
CA VAL A 45 -13.41 -0.17 -14.77
C VAL A 45 -12.69 -1.39 -15.39
N ALA A 46 -13.44 -2.26 -16.07
CA ALA A 46 -12.87 -3.47 -16.69
C ALA A 46 -11.77 -3.14 -17.71
N GLY A 47 -11.89 -2.02 -18.42
CA GLY A 47 -10.86 -1.54 -19.35
C GLY A 47 -9.57 -1.04 -18.69
N ASN A 48 -9.59 -0.82 -17.38
CA ASN A 48 -8.44 -0.39 -16.59
C ASN A 48 -7.79 -1.56 -15.81
N PHE A 49 -8.38 -2.76 -15.87
CA PHE A 49 -7.87 -3.96 -15.22
C PHE A 49 -6.95 -4.74 -16.16
N VAL A 50 -5.81 -5.20 -15.64
CA VAL A 50 -4.82 -6.00 -16.39
C VAL A 50 -4.45 -7.21 -15.57
N VAL A 51 -4.57 -8.40 -16.17
CA VAL A 51 -4.05 -9.63 -15.60
C VAL A 51 -2.56 -9.71 -15.92
N SER A 52 -1.71 -9.52 -14.90
CA SER A 52 -0.26 -9.60 -15.05
C SER A 52 0.41 -9.77 -13.69
N ASP A 53 1.54 -10.45 -13.67
CA ASP A 53 2.51 -10.33 -12.58
C ASP A 53 3.12 -8.91 -12.59
N ALA A 54 3.41 -8.38 -11.41
CA ALA A 54 3.92 -7.02 -11.29
C ALA A 54 5.30 -6.84 -11.95
N PHE A 55 6.21 -7.79 -11.81
CA PHE A 55 7.55 -7.72 -12.44
C PHE A 55 7.43 -7.81 -13.96
N GLU A 56 6.59 -8.71 -14.46
CA GLU A 56 6.32 -8.85 -15.89
C GLU A 56 5.73 -7.58 -16.47
N TYR A 57 4.78 -6.96 -15.76
CA TYR A 57 4.17 -5.70 -16.17
C TYR A 57 5.22 -4.60 -16.34
N PHE A 58 6.07 -4.38 -15.34
CA PHE A 58 7.11 -3.34 -15.42
C PHE A 58 8.17 -3.65 -16.48
N ALA A 59 8.51 -4.93 -16.69
CA ALA A 59 9.45 -5.33 -17.73
C ALA A 59 8.95 -5.01 -19.15
N ASN A 60 7.63 -4.95 -19.35
CA ASN A 60 6.99 -4.64 -20.63
C ASN A 60 6.56 -3.16 -20.76
N LEU A 61 6.75 -2.34 -19.70
CA LEU A 61 6.49 -0.91 -19.78
C LEU A 61 7.57 -0.18 -20.57
N GLY A 62 7.14 0.79 -21.37
CA GLY A 62 8.06 1.74 -21.99
C GLY A 62 8.60 2.77 -21.00
N THR A 63 9.70 3.43 -21.35
CA THR A 63 10.33 4.48 -20.54
C THR A 63 9.49 5.77 -20.36
N ALA A 64 8.34 5.85 -21.01
CA ALA A 64 7.45 7.02 -20.97
C ALA A 64 6.27 6.88 -19.99
N ASP A 65 6.10 5.72 -19.37
CA ASP A 65 4.96 5.43 -18.50
C ASP A 65 5.33 5.64 -17.02
N ASP A 66 5.48 6.90 -16.61
CA ASP A 66 5.73 7.25 -15.22
C ASP A 66 4.42 7.46 -14.44
N TYR A 67 4.40 6.97 -13.20
CA TYR A 67 3.26 7.09 -12.31
C TYR A 67 3.47 8.16 -11.22
N ASN A 68 2.44 8.97 -11.00
CA ASN A 68 2.41 9.86 -9.85
C ASN A 68 2.15 9.08 -8.55
N ARG A 69 1.38 8.00 -8.63
CA ARG A 69 1.07 7.15 -7.47
C ARG A 69 1.08 5.68 -7.86
N VAL A 70 1.83 4.88 -7.12
CA VAL A 70 1.71 3.43 -7.15
C VAL A 70 1.17 2.97 -5.80
N VAL A 71 0.13 2.17 -5.82
CA VAL A 71 -0.61 1.75 -4.62
C VAL A 71 -0.50 0.23 -4.47
N MET A 72 -0.20 -0.24 -3.26
CA MET A 72 -0.20 -1.65 -2.87
C MET A 72 -0.96 -1.79 -1.56
N PHE A 73 -2.15 -2.37 -1.60
CA PHE A 73 -2.96 -2.62 -0.41
C PHE A 73 -3.03 -4.10 -0.11
N ASP A 74 -2.38 -4.51 1.00
CA ASP A 74 -2.29 -5.89 1.44
C ASP A 74 -1.64 -6.79 0.36
N VAL A 75 -0.48 -6.37 -0.14
CA VAL A 75 0.28 -7.01 -1.23
C VAL A 75 1.72 -7.28 -0.82
N LEU A 76 2.40 -6.29 -0.23
CA LEU A 76 3.83 -6.37 0.03
C LEU A 76 4.20 -7.49 1.01
N GLU A 77 3.31 -7.81 1.96
CA GLU A 77 3.46 -8.91 2.92
C GLU A 77 3.51 -10.30 2.28
N HIS A 78 3.02 -10.46 1.05
CA HIS A 78 3.06 -11.73 0.31
C HIS A 78 4.42 -11.99 -0.37
N PHE A 79 5.28 -10.99 -0.45
CA PHE A 79 6.64 -11.12 -0.94
C PHE A 79 7.63 -11.44 0.19
N SER A 80 8.75 -12.10 -0.14
CA SER A 80 9.92 -12.06 0.75
C SER A 80 10.41 -10.61 0.91
N VAL A 81 11.21 -10.33 1.93
CA VAL A 81 11.77 -8.96 2.10
C VAL A 81 12.61 -8.57 0.89
N GLU A 82 13.36 -9.51 0.32
CA GLU A 82 14.22 -9.32 -0.85
C GLU A 82 13.40 -9.05 -2.11
N ASP A 83 12.36 -9.86 -2.37
CA ASP A 83 11.48 -9.67 -3.54
C ASP A 83 10.68 -8.37 -3.41
N GLY A 84 10.18 -8.07 -2.21
CA GLY A 84 9.48 -6.81 -1.92
C GLY A 84 10.37 -5.59 -2.13
N ALA A 85 11.64 -5.66 -1.71
CA ALA A 85 12.63 -4.61 -1.95
C ALA A 85 12.90 -4.43 -3.45
N SER A 86 13.05 -5.54 -4.19
CA SER A 86 13.22 -5.54 -5.64
C SER A 86 12.02 -4.91 -6.35
N LEU A 87 10.80 -5.27 -5.96
CA LEU A 87 9.58 -4.68 -6.52
C LEU A 87 9.52 -3.16 -6.26
N ILE A 88 9.78 -2.71 -5.02
CA ILE A 88 9.81 -1.28 -4.68
C ILE A 88 10.89 -0.54 -5.49
N SER A 89 12.05 -1.15 -5.69
CA SER A 89 13.12 -0.58 -6.52
C SER A 89 12.70 -0.44 -7.98
N THR A 90 12.02 -1.44 -8.52
CA THR A 90 11.46 -1.41 -9.88
C THR A 90 10.39 -0.29 -10.00
N ILE A 91 9.45 -0.23 -9.05
CA ILE A 91 8.43 0.83 -9.01
C ILE A 91 9.09 2.21 -8.98
N LYS A 92 10.15 2.39 -8.17
CA LYS A 92 10.88 3.67 -8.06
C LYS A 92 11.36 4.19 -9.41
N SER A 93 11.82 3.32 -10.31
CA SER A 93 12.31 3.71 -11.65
C SER A 93 11.19 4.15 -12.60
N HIS A 94 9.92 3.89 -12.23
CA HIS A 94 8.72 4.28 -12.98
C HIS A 94 7.87 5.33 -12.24
N LEU A 95 8.45 6.05 -11.28
CA LEU A 95 7.80 7.17 -10.62
C LEU A 95 8.19 8.49 -11.26
N THR A 96 7.22 9.39 -11.36
CA THR A 96 7.51 10.80 -11.63
C THR A 96 8.39 11.40 -10.51
N SER A 97 9.01 12.54 -10.75
CA SER A 97 9.90 13.21 -9.77
C SER A 97 9.22 13.55 -8.44
N ASP A 98 7.89 13.67 -8.41
CA ASP A 98 7.04 13.86 -7.22
C ASP A 98 6.19 12.61 -6.91
N GLY A 99 6.52 11.49 -7.54
CA GLY A 99 5.84 10.23 -7.43
C GLY A 99 5.94 9.63 -6.02
N GLN A 100 4.91 8.88 -5.63
CA GLN A 100 4.83 8.24 -4.33
C GLN A 100 4.32 6.80 -4.43
N ILE A 101 4.86 5.95 -3.56
CA ILE A 101 4.34 4.59 -3.35
C ILE A 101 3.52 4.61 -2.06
N ILE A 102 2.28 4.14 -2.14
CA ILE A 102 1.36 4.07 -1.00
C ILE A 102 1.16 2.59 -0.67
N ILE A 103 1.62 2.17 0.50
CA ILE A 103 1.65 0.76 0.90
C ILE A 103 0.81 0.58 2.17
N ARG A 104 -0.15 -0.34 2.14
CA ARG A 104 -0.84 -0.82 3.33
C ARG A 104 -0.41 -2.24 3.63
N VAL A 105 -0.04 -2.50 4.89
CA VAL A 105 0.37 -3.83 5.39
C VAL A 105 -0.09 -4.03 6.84
N PRO A 106 -0.14 -5.27 7.35
CA PRO A 106 -0.31 -5.55 8.76
C PRO A 106 0.76 -4.88 9.62
N ASN A 107 0.36 -4.36 10.78
CA ASN A 107 1.24 -3.63 11.69
C ASN A 107 1.74 -4.53 12.81
N MET A 108 2.93 -5.07 12.68
CA MET A 108 3.49 -5.98 13.70
C MET A 108 4.03 -5.28 14.95
N SER A 109 4.05 -3.94 15.02
CA SER A 109 4.25 -3.22 16.27
C SER A 109 2.96 -3.01 17.07
N SER A 110 1.79 -3.24 16.46
CA SER A 110 0.49 -3.18 17.13
C SER A 110 0.11 -4.53 17.74
N PRO A 111 -0.49 -4.57 18.95
CA PRO A 111 -1.00 -5.82 19.52
C PRO A 111 -2.12 -6.46 18.68
N TRP A 112 -2.70 -5.73 17.74
CA TRP A 112 -3.78 -6.18 16.86
C TRP A 112 -3.30 -6.64 15.48
N GLY A 113 -2.02 -6.41 15.13
CA GLY A 113 -1.47 -6.73 13.81
C GLY A 113 -1.35 -8.22 13.55
N GLY A 114 -1.01 -8.99 14.59
CA GLY A 114 -0.75 -10.43 14.46
C GLY A 114 -1.92 -11.23 13.89
N GLN A 115 -3.18 -10.87 14.19
CA GLN A 115 -4.35 -11.55 13.64
C GLN A 115 -4.47 -11.41 12.12
N TYR A 116 -3.95 -10.31 11.53
CA TYR A 116 -3.93 -10.10 10.08
C TYR A 116 -2.69 -10.74 9.46
N GLN A 117 -1.53 -10.59 10.11
CA GLN A 117 -0.28 -11.17 9.62
C GLN A 117 -0.33 -12.70 9.55
N TYR A 118 -0.81 -13.34 10.60
CA TYR A 118 -0.85 -14.80 10.72
C TYR A 118 -2.22 -15.39 10.38
N GLY A 119 -3.20 -14.56 10.04
CA GLY A 119 -4.52 -14.98 9.56
C GLY A 119 -4.50 -15.47 8.11
N ASP A 120 -3.44 -15.14 7.38
CA ASP A 120 -3.18 -15.60 6.02
C ASP A 120 -1.81 -16.30 5.97
N LEU A 121 -1.80 -17.57 5.57
CA LEU A 121 -0.58 -18.39 5.48
C LEU A 121 0.32 -18.04 4.29
N THR A 122 -0.14 -17.20 3.38
CA THR A 122 0.63 -16.74 2.23
C THR A 122 1.52 -15.54 2.56
N HIS A 123 1.38 -14.92 3.74
CA HIS A 123 2.23 -13.84 4.19
C HIS A 123 3.65 -14.33 4.51
N LYS A 124 4.65 -13.74 3.87
CA LYS A 124 6.07 -14.10 3.98
C LYS A 124 6.85 -13.10 4.80
N ALA A 125 6.50 -11.80 4.72
CA ALA A 125 7.19 -10.73 5.42
C ALA A 125 6.28 -9.95 6.36
N ALA A 126 6.82 -9.53 7.49
CA ALA A 126 6.12 -8.78 8.53
C ALA A 126 6.73 -7.37 8.66
N TYR A 127 5.86 -6.35 8.73
CA TYR A 127 6.29 -4.97 8.72
C TYR A 127 5.83 -4.19 9.95
N THR A 128 6.65 -3.23 10.33
CA THR A 128 6.34 -2.19 11.31
C THR A 128 6.59 -0.82 10.66
N PRO A 129 6.09 0.30 11.21
CA PRO A 129 6.47 1.62 10.73
C PRO A 129 7.98 1.84 10.68
N SER A 130 8.72 1.32 11.66
CA SER A 130 10.18 1.42 11.73
C SER A 130 10.87 0.63 10.62
N SER A 131 10.51 -0.66 10.42
CA SER A 131 11.11 -1.49 9.36
C SER A 131 10.77 -0.96 7.96
N MET A 132 9.59 -0.38 7.78
CA MET A 132 9.21 0.26 6.51
C MET A 132 10.07 1.49 6.20
N ARG A 133 10.39 2.32 7.21
CA ARG A 133 11.34 3.44 7.04
C ARG A 133 12.75 2.96 6.71
N GLN A 134 13.18 1.87 7.35
CA GLN A 134 14.49 1.26 7.07
C GLN A 134 14.55 0.72 5.64
N LEU A 135 13.52 -0.01 5.20
CA LEU A 135 13.39 -0.51 3.82
C LEU A 135 13.42 0.64 2.81
N ALA A 136 12.61 1.69 3.03
CA ALA A 136 12.61 2.86 2.17
C ALA A 136 14.02 3.50 2.07
N GLY A 137 14.68 3.69 3.22
CA GLY A 137 16.03 4.27 3.28
C GLY A 137 17.09 3.45 2.53
N SER A 138 17.02 2.11 2.62
CA SER A 138 17.95 1.22 1.91
C SER A 138 17.81 1.29 0.39
N LEU A 139 16.63 1.69 -0.10
CA LEU A 139 16.32 1.85 -1.52
C LEU A 139 16.47 3.30 -2.04
N GLY A 140 17.01 4.20 -1.21
CA GLY A 140 17.15 5.61 -1.57
C GLY A 140 15.80 6.34 -1.72
N LEU A 141 14.78 5.84 -1.02
CA LEU A 141 13.48 6.48 -0.83
C LEU A 141 13.42 7.05 0.59
N PHE A 142 12.41 7.88 0.86
CA PHE A 142 12.09 8.27 2.23
C PHE A 142 10.62 7.98 2.53
N CYS A 143 10.34 7.56 3.75
CA CYS A 143 8.98 7.40 4.23
C CYS A 143 8.48 8.76 4.73
N SER A 144 7.69 9.44 3.90
CA SER A 144 7.22 10.80 4.18
C SER A 144 6.13 10.84 5.26
N ALA A 145 5.34 9.77 5.36
CA ALA A 145 4.27 9.67 6.34
C ALA A 145 3.91 8.21 6.62
N VAL A 146 3.37 7.98 7.82
CA VAL A 146 2.73 6.73 8.22
C VAL A 146 1.39 7.06 8.85
N TYR A 147 0.33 6.40 8.39
CA TYR A 147 -1.04 6.64 8.84
C TYR A 147 -1.67 5.38 9.43
N PRO A 148 -2.48 5.50 10.48
CA PRO A 148 -3.29 4.39 10.96
C PRO A 148 -4.41 4.07 9.98
N GLN A 149 -4.65 2.78 9.72
CA GLN A 149 -5.88 2.37 9.05
C GLN A 149 -7.05 2.52 10.04
N ARG A 150 -7.91 3.50 9.82
CA ARG A 150 -9.10 3.71 10.65
C ARG A 150 -10.25 2.82 10.15
N ARG A 151 -10.85 2.07 11.06
CA ARG A 151 -12.04 1.23 10.81
C ARG A 151 -13.10 1.52 11.87
N GLY A 152 -14.37 1.46 11.48
CA GLY A 152 -15.49 1.59 12.40
C GLY A 152 -16.14 2.97 12.45
N SER A 153 -17.11 3.15 13.35
CA SER A 153 -17.86 4.39 13.52
C SER A 153 -17.04 5.48 14.22
N ARG A 154 -17.45 6.73 14.08
CA ARG A 154 -16.83 7.88 14.77
C ARG A 154 -16.81 7.71 16.30
N SER A 155 -17.88 7.16 16.89
CA SER A 155 -17.97 6.91 18.34
C SER A 155 -16.95 5.86 18.79
N ARG A 156 -16.77 4.77 18.05
CA ARG A 156 -15.72 3.78 18.33
C ARG A 156 -14.33 4.39 18.23
N SER A 157 -14.06 5.20 17.19
CA SER A 157 -12.77 5.89 17.05
C SER A 157 -12.48 6.81 18.22
N LEU A 158 -13.47 7.54 18.75
CA LEU A 158 -13.31 8.40 19.92
C LEU A 158 -12.93 7.58 21.16
N LEU A 159 -13.65 6.50 21.43
CA LEU A 159 -13.37 5.62 22.58
C LEU A 159 -11.98 4.98 22.47
N GLN A 160 -11.61 4.51 21.29
CA GLN A 160 -10.27 3.98 21.02
C GLN A 160 -9.17 5.02 21.26
N ASN A 161 -9.35 6.26 20.79
CA ASN A 161 -8.38 7.32 21.01
C ASN A 161 -8.19 7.64 22.50
N ILE A 162 -9.27 7.63 23.30
CA ILE A 162 -9.18 7.82 24.76
C ILE A 162 -8.38 6.68 25.40
N LEU A 163 -8.73 5.43 25.08
CA LEU A 163 -8.03 4.27 25.59
C LEU A 163 -6.54 4.26 25.22
N GLN A 164 -6.22 4.49 23.95
CA GLN A 164 -4.86 4.58 23.44
C GLN A 164 -4.07 5.71 24.11
N GLY A 165 -4.70 6.86 24.33
CA GLY A 165 -4.11 7.97 25.07
C GLY A 165 -3.76 7.61 26.50
N ALA A 166 -4.61 6.84 27.19
CA ALA A 166 -4.31 6.31 28.52
C ALA A 166 -3.17 5.28 28.51
N LEU A 167 -3.21 4.33 27.57
CA LEU A 167 -2.18 3.31 27.41
C LEU A 167 -0.82 3.92 27.05
N ASN A 168 -0.77 4.95 26.20
CA ASN A 168 0.46 5.66 25.87
C ASN A 168 1.15 6.31 27.10
N LYS A 169 0.38 6.64 28.15
CA LYS A 169 0.93 7.18 29.40
C LYS A 169 1.37 6.08 30.38
N MET A 170 0.85 4.88 30.23
CA MET A 170 1.11 3.77 31.15
C MET A 170 2.24 2.85 30.65
N LEU A 171 2.39 2.71 29.32
CA LEU A 171 3.39 1.83 28.72
C LEU A 171 4.72 2.56 28.57
N VAL A 172 5.82 1.86 28.78
CA VAL A 172 7.17 2.37 28.58
C VAL A 172 7.42 2.57 27.08
N ASP A 173 7.03 1.60 26.26
CA ASP A 173 7.23 1.59 24.80
C ASP A 173 5.90 1.34 24.08
N PRO A 174 5.01 2.36 24.00
CA PRO A 174 3.77 2.21 23.28
C PRO A 174 4.03 2.17 21.76
N PRO A 175 3.21 1.45 20.98
CA PRO A 175 3.35 1.44 19.54
C PRO A 175 3.08 2.83 18.95
N GLU A 176 3.85 3.23 17.94
CA GLU A 176 3.64 4.49 17.22
C GLU A 176 2.21 4.56 16.62
N ILE A 177 1.74 3.43 16.11
CA ILE A 177 0.41 3.27 15.51
C ILE A 177 -0.28 2.06 16.14
N TRP A 178 -1.45 2.27 16.73
CA TRP A 178 -2.25 1.25 17.40
C TRP A 178 -3.11 0.42 16.44
N SER A 179 -3.40 0.89 15.23
CA SER A 179 -4.24 0.14 14.28
C SER A 179 -3.56 -1.15 13.83
N ALA A 180 -4.39 -2.15 13.52
CA ALA A 180 -3.94 -3.46 13.08
C ALA A 180 -3.16 -3.45 11.76
N ASN A 181 -3.45 -2.49 10.89
CA ASN A 181 -2.70 -2.18 9.68
C ASN A 181 -2.26 -0.72 9.71
N PHE A 182 -1.18 -0.41 8.99
CA PHE A 182 -0.77 0.97 8.73
C PHE A 182 -0.62 1.21 7.23
N ILE A 183 -0.63 2.49 6.86
CA ILE A 183 -0.39 2.95 5.50
C ILE A 183 0.90 3.77 5.53
N ALA A 184 1.88 3.35 4.76
CA ALA A 184 3.12 4.10 4.56
C ALA A 184 3.09 4.81 3.21
N VAL A 185 3.64 6.02 3.17
CA VAL A 185 3.83 6.81 1.95
C VAL A 185 5.33 6.98 1.73
N LEU A 186 5.83 6.36 0.67
CA LEU A 186 7.24 6.45 0.28
C LEU A 186 7.37 7.41 -0.90
N GLY A 187 8.39 8.25 -0.88
CA GLY A 187 8.67 9.22 -1.93
C GLY A 187 10.14 9.25 -2.32
N ILE A 188 10.43 9.83 -3.48
CA ILE A 188 11.80 10.08 -3.94
C ILE A 188 12.40 11.19 -3.10
N ARG A 189 13.59 10.98 -2.53
CA ARG A 189 14.31 12.02 -1.79
C ARG A 189 14.66 13.15 -2.76
N LYS A 190 14.21 14.37 -2.44
CA LYS A 190 14.67 15.57 -3.14
C LYS A 190 15.95 16.01 -2.45
N ASP A 191 17.04 16.00 -3.18
CA ASP A 191 18.33 16.55 -2.73
C ASP A 191 18.24 18.06 -2.49
#